data_99e7ff8d15c55fd667b28372894f0043
#
_entry.id   99e7ff8d15c55fd667b28372894f0043
#
_cell.length_a   1.000
_cell.length_b   1.000
_cell.length_c   1.000
_cell.angle_alpha   90.00
_cell.angle_beta   90.00
_cell.angle_gamma   90.00
#
_symmetry.space_group_name_H-M   'P 1'
#
loop_
_entity.id
_entity.type
_entity.pdbx_description
1 polymer ?
#
loop_
_entity_poly.entity_id
_entity_poly.type
_entity_poly.pdbx_seq_one_letter_code
_entity_poly.pdbx_strand_id
1 'polypeptide(L)'
;MTPSKGLQKAMNDQVRKEFESAYLYLSMAAWMEDQTLPGFAAWLRLQAREEATHAMKIFDHLIDRGCRVELQPLAGPPTDFKSSLHIFQEVKKHEA
;
A
#
# COMPACT_ATOMS: atom_id res chain seq x y z
N MET A 1 -20.62 -15.97 -11.58
CA MET A 1 -19.52 -16.67 -12.26
C MET A 1 -18.21 -16.38 -11.54
N THR A 2 -17.44 -17.42 -11.27
CA THR A 2 -16.14 -17.30 -10.61
C THR A 2 -15.09 -16.82 -11.61
N PRO A 3 -14.25 -15.84 -11.28
CA PRO A 3 -13.15 -15.42 -12.15
C PRO A 3 -12.18 -16.56 -12.47
N SER A 4 -11.47 -16.46 -13.58
CA SER A 4 -10.44 -17.43 -13.95
C SER A 4 -9.35 -17.50 -12.88
N LYS A 5 -8.60 -18.61 -12.85
CA LYS A 5 -7.47 -18.78 -11.92
C LYS A 5 -6.41 -17.68 -12.11
N GLY A 6 -6.14 -17.30 -13.37
CA GLY A 6 -5.19 -16.24 -13.67
C GLY A 6 -5.65 -14.89 -13.11
N LEU A 7 -6.94 -14.56 -13.24
CA LEU A 7 -7.48 -13.33 -12.69
C LEU A 7 -7.49 -13.36 -11.16
N GLN A 8 -7.85 -14.50 -10.55
CA GLN A 8 -7.81 -14.66 -9.10
C GLN A 8 -6.39 -14.42 -8.57
N LYS A 9 -5.37 -14.99 -9.24
CA LYS A 9 -3.98 -14.77 -8.87
C LYS A 9 -3.59 -13.30 -8.98
N ALA A 10 -3.96 -12.65 -10.08
CA ALA A 10 -3.67 -11.23 -10.30
C ALA A 10 -4.30 -10.35 -9.23
N MET A 11 -5.55 -10.66 -8.82
CA MET A 11 -6.25 -9.92 -7.78
C MET A 11 -5.61 -10.13 -6.41
N ASN A 12 -5.20 -11.35 -6.07
CA ASN A 12 -4.45 -11.62 -4.84
C ASN A 12 -3.11 -10.90 -4.83
N ASP A 13 -2.41 -10.87 -5.96
CA ASP A 13 -1.16 -10.12 -6.10
C ASP A 13 -1.41 -8.60 -5.90
N GLN A 14 -2.53 -8.09 -6.38
CA GLN A 14 -2.87 -6.67 -6.22
C GLN A 14 -3.17 -6.32 -4.76
N VAL A 15 -3.84 -7.21 -4.02
CA VAL A 15 -4.03 -7.03 -2.56
C VAL A 15 -2.68 -6.84 -1.87
N ARG A 16 -1.71 -7.70 -2.20
CA ARG A 16 -0.35 -7.60 -1.66
C ARG A 16 0.30 -6.26 -2.01
N LYS A 17 0.22 -5.84 -3.28
CA LYS A 17 0.81 -4.57 -3.75
C LYS A 17 0.23 -3.38 -3.01
N GLU A 18 -1.09 -3.35 -2.81
CA GLU A 18 -1.74 -2.24 -2.10
C GLU A 18 -1.32 -2.20 -0.63
N PHE A 19 -1.22 -3.34 0.05
CA PHE A 19 -0.72 -3.39 1.42
C PHE A 19 0.75 -3.02 1.52
N GLU A 20 1.57 -3.41 0.55
CA GLU A 20 2.98 -2.99 0.50
C GLU A 20 3.10 -1.48 0.33
N SER A 21 2.23 -0.88 -0.50
CA SER A 21 2.18 0.58 -0.65
C SER A 21 1.80 1.26 0.66
N ALA A 22 0.79 0.73 1.35
CA ALA A 22 0.37 1.25 2.66
C ALA A 22 1.54 1.22 3.66
N TYR A 23 2.27 0.11 3.68
CA TYR A 23 3.39 -0.08 4.59
C TYR A 23 4.55 0.88 4.26
N LEU A 24 4.83 1.08 2.97
CA LEU A 24 5.82 2.05 2.52
C LEU A 24 5.47 3.47 2.96
N TYR A 25 4.23 3.89 2.74
CA TYR A 25 3.79 5.25 3.12
C TYR A 25 3.83 5.43 4.63
N LEU A 26 3.54 4.39 5.40
CA LEU A 26 3.64 4.44 6.84
C LEU A 26 5.10 4.61 7.30
N SER A 27 6.03 3.93 6.64
CA SER A 27 7.47 4.09 6.90
C SER A 27 7.94 5.51 6.59
N MET A 28 7.47 6.07 5.47
CA MET A 28 7.73 7.47 5.10
C MET A 28 7.19 8.43 6.14
N ALA A 29 5.98 8.16 6.66
CA ALA A 29 5.37 8.97 7.72
C ALA A 29 6.21 8.94 8.99
N ALA A 30 6.68 7.76 9.38
CA ALA A 30 7.56 7.60 10.55
C ALA A 30 8.84 8.41 10.41
N TRP A 31 9.43 8.42 9.21
CA TRP A 31 10.62 9.21 8.93
C TRP A 31 10.33 10.71 9.05
N MET A 32 9.18 11.16 8.54
CA MET A 32 8.76 12.58 8.65
C MET A 32 8.54 12.99 10.10
N GLU A 33 8.00 12.10 10.94
CA GLU A 33 7.87 12.35 12.38
C GLU A 33 9.23 12.55 13.03
N ASP A 34 10.21 11.72 12.68
CA ASP A 34 11.58 11.84 13.18
C ASP A 34 12.25 13.16 12.76
N GLN A 35 11.86 13.69 11.60
CA GLN A 35 12.35 14.98 11.10
C GLN A 35 11.55 16.18 11.64
N THR A 36 10.59 15.92 12.53
CA THR A 36 9.71 16.96 13.11
C THR A 36 8.90 17.68 12.02
N LEU A 37 8.35 16.88 11.09
CA LEU A 37 7.50 17.36 10.00
C LEU A 37 6.09 16.74 10.10
N PRO A 38 5.32 17.11 11.14
CA PRO A 38 4.06 16.43 11.44
C PRO A 38 2.97 16.61 10.37
N GLY A 39 2.99 17.72 9.65
CA GLY A 39 2.02 17.94 8.56
C GLY A 39 2.21 16.97 7.41
N PHE A 40 3.46 16.76 7.00
CA PHE A 40 3.80 15.79 5.96
C PHE A 40 3.55 14.37 6.45
N ALA A 41 3.86 14.07 7.70
CA ALA A 41 3.59 12.76 8.29
C ALA A 41 2.09 12.45 8.30
N ALA A 42 1.25 13.41 8.65
CA ALA A 42 -0.21 13.26 8.66
C ALA A 42 -0.75 12.95 7.25
N TRP A 43 -0.24 13.63 6.23
CA TRP A 43 -0.63 13.39 4.85
C TRP A 43 -0.25 11.96 4.39
N LEU A 44 0.96 11.53 4.73
CA LEU A 44 1.43 10.17 4.39
C LEU A 44 0.65 9.09 5.14
N ARG A 45 0.26 9.33 6.39
CA ARG A 45 -0.63 8.42 7.13
C ARG A 45 -1.98 8.26 6.45
N LEU A 46 -2.51 9.37 5.92
CA LEU A 46 -3.77 9.34 5.18
C LEU A 46 -3.62 8.50 3.91
N GLN A 47 -2.53 8.69 3.16
CA GLN A 47 -2.25 7.90 1.96
C GLN A 47 -2.11 6.41 2.29
N ALA A 48 -1.43 6.07 3.40
CA ALA A 48 -1.31 4.69 3.84
C ALA A 48 -2.67 4.06 4.11
N ARG A 49 -3.55 4.82 4.76
CA ARG A 49 -4.92 4.36 5.07
C ARG A 49 -5.74 4.15 3.80
N GLU A 50 -5.61 5.02 2.82
CA GLU A 50 -6.29 4.90 1.52
C GLU A 50 -5.83 3.64 0.77
N GLU A 51 -4.52 3.36 0.76
CA GLU A 51 -4.00 2.15 0.11
C GLU A 51 -4.51 0.88 0.79
N ALA A 52 -4.59 0.88 2.12
CA ALA A 52 -5.18 -0.25 2.86
C ALA A 52 -6.67 -0.42 2.51
N THR A 53 -7.40 0.67 2.33
CA THR A 53 -8.80 0.65 1.91
C THR A 53 -8.94 0.04 0.51
N HIS A 54 -8.04 0.39 -0.41
CA HIS A 54 -8.02 -0.21 -1.76
C HIS A 54 -7.79 -1.73 -1.67
N ALA A 55 -6.86 -2.16 -0.83
CA ALA A 55 -6.60 -3.60 -0.62
C ALA A 55 -7.86 -4.30 -0.13
N MET A 56 -8.57 -3.71 0.83
CA MET A 56 -9.78 -4.31 1.40
C MET A 56 -10.93 -4.38 0.39
N LYS A 57 -11.04 -3.43 -0.52
CA LYS A 57 -12.03 -3.50 -1.61
C LYS A 57 -11.79 -4.70 -2.52
N ILE A 58 -10.55 -4.95 -2.88
CA ILE A 58 -10.18 -6.11 -3.71
C ILE A 58 -10.41 -7.40 -2.93
N PHE A 59 -10.02 -7.43 -1.67
CA PHE A 59 -10.24 -8.54 -0.74
C PHE A 59 -11.71 -8.93 -0.71
N ASP A 60 -12.60 -7.95 -0.46
CA ASP A 60 -14.04 -8.17 -0.37
C ASP A 60 -14.61 -8.64 -1.71
N HIS A 61 -14.12 -8.07 -2.82
CA HIS A 61 -14.55 -8.48 -4.15
C HIS A 61 -14.21 -9.95 -4.44
N LEU A 62 -13.02 -10.39 -4.03
CA LEU A 62 -12.62 -11.80 -4.17
C LEU A 62 -13.61 -12.71 -3.42
N ILE A 63 -13.93 -12.36 -2.18
CA ILE A 63 -14.87 -13.13 -1.36
C ILE A 63 -16.26 -13.16 -2.02
N ASP A 64 -16.75 -12.02 -2.48
CA ASP A 64 -18.06 -11.89 -3.11
C ASP A 64 -18.18 -12.74 -4.38
N ARG A 65 -17.06 -12.95 -5.08
CA ARG A 65 -17.00 -13.76 -6.30
C ARG A 65 -16.73 -15.23 -6.05
N GLY A 66 -16.70 -15.66 -4.79
CA GLY A 66 -16.43 -17.04 -4.42
C GLY A 66 -14.98 -17.47 -4.60
N CYS A 67 -14.06 -16.52 -4.67
CA CYS A 67 -12.64 -16.80 -4.79
C CYS A 67 -12.00 -16.94 -3.43
N ARG A 68 -10.89 -17.69 -3.37
CA ARG A 68 -10.09 -17.78 -2.16
C ARG A 68 -9.13 -16.60 -2.08
N VAL A 69 -9.15 -15.90 -0.96
CA VAL A 69 -8.13 -14.89 -0.66
C VAL A 69 -6.90 -15.62 -0.11
N GLU A 70 -5.76 -15.40 -0.76
CA GLU A 70 -4.48 -15.95 -0.33
C GLU A 70 -3.52 -14.80 -0.04
N LEU A 71 -3.41 -14.45 1.25
CA LEU A 71 -2.52 -13.38 1.67
C LEU A 71 -1.06 -13.82 1.50
N GLN A 72 -0.27 -12.94 0.90
CA GLN A 72 1.14 -13.20 0.59
C GLN A 72 2.02 -12.40 1.55
N PRO A 73 3.29 -12.82 1.75
CA PRO A 73 4.21 -12.02 2.55
C PRO A 73 4.39 -10.62 1.98
N LEU A 74 4.50 -9.64 2.87
CA LEU A 74 4.73 -8.25 2.49
C LEU A 74 6.22 -7.92 2.65
N ALA A 75 6.80 -7.27 1.64
CA ALA A 75 8.17 -6.81 1.74
C ALA A 75 8.25 -5.66 2.76
N GLY A 76 9.27 -5.70 3.60
CA GLY A 76 9.55 -4.59 4.51
C GLY A 76 10.01 -3.37 3.70
N PRO A 77 9.48 -2.18 3.97
CA PRO A 77 9.86 -0.97 3.26
C PRO A 77 11.22 -0.45 3.75
N PRO A 78 11.88 0.44 2.97
CA PRO A 78 12.99 1.20 3.51
C PRO A 78 12.58 1.99 4.76
N THR A 79 13.52 2.21 5.66
CA THR A 79 13.27 3.00 6.88
C THR A 79 14.02 4.33 6.87
N ASP A 80 14.99 4.48 5.97
CA ASP A 80 15.77 5.70 5.78
C ASP A 80 15.51 6.27 4.40
N PHE A 81 15.40 7.59 4.33
CA PHE A 81 15.16 8.32 3.09
C PHE A 81 16.13 9.51 3.01
N LYS A 82 16.45 9.95 1.79
CA LYS A 82 17.42 11.00 1.58
C LYS A 82 16.94 12.36 2.07
N SER A 83 15.65 12.66 1.87
CA SER A 83 15.06 13.96 2.22
C SER A 83 13.55 13.89 2.09
N SER A 84 12.84 14.89 2.59
CA SER A 84 11.39 15.02 2.39
C SER A 84 11.04 15.15 0.90
N LEU A 85 11.85 15.90 0.15
CA LEU A 85 11.65 16.03 -1.31
C LEU A 85 11.77 14.68 -2.00
N HIS A 86 12.77 13.89 -1.64
CA HIS A 86 12.95 12.54 -2.19
C HIS A 86 11.73 11.65 -1.91
N ILE A 87 11.17 11.72 -0.70
CA ILE A 87 9.95 10.98 -0.35
C ILE A 87 8.81 11.36 -1.30
N PHE A 88 8.55 12.65 -1.51
CA PHE A 88 7.46 13.08 -2.39
C PHE A 88 7.71 12.72 -3.85
N GLN A 89 8.95 12.71 -4.30
CA GLN A 89 9.30 12.21 -5.63
C GLN A 89 8.97 10.71 -5.77
N GLU A 90 9.27 9.92 -4.75
CA GLU A 90 8.95 8.49 -4.73
C GLU A 90 7.44 8.26 -4.68
N VAL A 91 6.69 9.05 -3.90
CA VAL A 91 5.22 8.99 -3.86
C VAL A 91 4.64 9.27 -5.25
N LYS A 92 5.12 10.31 -5.91
CA LYS A 92 4.66 10.68 -7.26
C LYS A 92 4.89 9.55 -8.26
N LYS A 93 6.05 8.93 -8.24
CA LYS A 93 6.37 7.76 -9.07
C LYS A 93 5.43 6.60 -8.79
N HIS A 94 5.16 6.35 -7.52
CA HIS A 94 4.37 5.21 -7.07
C HIS A 94 2.90 5.35 -7.46
N GLU A 95 2.37 6.58 -7.44
CA GLU A 95 0.98 6.87 -7.80
C GLU A 95 0.76 7.05 -9.31
N ALA A 96 1.80 7.14 -10.09
CA ALA A 96 1.70 7.32 -11.52
C ALA A 96 1.20 6.06 -12.26
#